data_7535ea133aaeb194ae91c813695355a1
#
_entry.id   7535ea133aaeb194ae91c813695355a1
#
_cell.length_a   1.000
_cell.length_b   1.000
_cell.length_c   1.000
_cell.angle_alpha   90.00
_cell.angle_beta   90.00
_cell.angle_gamma   90.00
#
_symmetry.space_group_name_H-M   'P 1'
#
loop_
_entity.id
_entity.type
_entity.pdbx_description
1 polymer ?
#
loop_
_entity_poly.entity_id
_entity_poly.type
_entity_poly.pdbx_seq_one_letter_code
_entity_poly.pdbx_strand_id
1 'polypeptide(L)'
;MDNYKIAETETFSKKIKSKKFNHLYSKILNDVYPIFRNNPFFGVNIKKLKGKYKEIYRFRIGDYRLFYTVNEIERIIFIINIENRQDLYK
;
A
#
# COMPACT_ATOMS: atom_id res chain seq x y z
N MET A 1 -2.67 -19.57 0.64
CA MET A 1 -1.30 -19.71 0.10
C MET A 1 -0.82 -18.38 -0.42
N ASP A 2 0.37 -17.96 -0.02
CA ASP A 2 0.90 -16.66 -0.42
C ASP A 2 1.35 -16.71 -1.87
N ASN A 3 0.72 -15.87 -2.69
CA ASN A 3 1.00 -15.85 -4.13
C ASN A 3 1.86 -14.67 -4.57
N TYR A 4 2.05 -13.69 -3.68
CA TYR A 4 2.72 -12.45 -4.03
C TYR A 4 3.85 -12.14 -3.07
N LYS A 5 4.89 -11.52 -3.61
CA LYS A 5 5.98 -10.96 -2.81
C LYS A 5 5.79 -9.46 -2.70
N ILE A 6 6.35 -8.87 -1.65
CA ILE A 6 6.23 -7.44 -1.40
C ILE A 6 7.60 -6.80 -1.53
N ALA A 7 7.65 -5.72 -2.32
CA ALA A 7 8.85 -4.91 -2.48
C ALA A 7 8.51 -3.48 -2.08
N GLU A 8 9.29 -2.94 -1.15
CA GLU A 8 9.10 -1.56 -0.70
C GLU A 8 10.01 -0.65 -1.51
N THR A 9 9.41 0.35 -2.17
CA THR A 9 10.20 1.32 -2.93
C THR A 9 10.99 2.20 -1.99
N GLU A 10 12.02 2.86 -2.53
CA GLU A 10 12.84 3.77 -1.74
C GLU A 10 12.01 4.90 -1.15
N THR A 11 11.10 5.48 -1.93
CA THR A 11 10.20 6.53 -1.48
C THR A 11 9.41 6.10 -0.25
N PHE A 12 8.76 4.93 -0.34
CA PHE A 12 8.00 4.41 0.78
C PHE A 12 8.89 4.09 1.97
N SER A 13 10.03 3.42 1.74
CA SER A 13 10.94 3.03 2.82
C SER A 13 11.41 4.23 3.64
N LYS A 14 11.74 5.32 2.98
CA LYS A 14 12.16 6.55 3.68
C LYS A 14 11.00 7.16 4.44
N LYS A 15 9.84 7.23 3.83
CA LYS A 15 8.67 7.88 4.42
C LYS A 15 8.14 7.15 5.63
N ILE A 16 8.10 5.81 5.58
CA ILE A 16 7.57 5.02 6.69
C ILE A 16 8.46 5.09 7.93
N LYS A 17 9.72 5.48 7.78
CA LYS A 17 10.62 5.66 8.92
C LYS A 17 10.47 7.01 9.60
N SER A 18 9.75 7.94 8.97
CA SER A 18 9.56 9.28 9.54
C SER A 18 8.64 9.23 10.77
N LYS A 19 8.76 10.27 11.62
CA LYS A 19 7.93 10.35 12.82
C LYS A 19 6.44 10.35 12.52
N LYS A 20 6.07 10.89 11.38
CA LYS A 20 4.66 11.00 10.99
C LYS A 20 4.04 9.64 10.72
N PHE A 21 4.80 8.69 10.20
CA PHE A 21 4.26 7.42 9.71
C PHE A 21 4.80 6.18 10.41
N ASN A 22 5.90 6.28 11.17
CA ASN A 22 6.56 5.07 11.67
C ASN A 22 5.69 4.23 12.60
N HIS A 23 4.73 4.83 13.28
CA HIS A 23 3.83 4.11 14.16
C HIS A 23 2.89 3.14 13.39
N LEU A 24 2.78 3.30 12.08
CA LEU A 24 1.93 2.46 11.25
C LEU A 24 2.64 1.20 10.75
N TYR A 25 3.96 1.18 10.80
CA TYR A 25 4.72 0.12 10.13
C TYR A 25 4.44 -1.27 10.69
N SER A 26 4.33 -1.39 12.01
CA SER A 26 4.03 -2.66 12.63
C SER A 26 2.67 -3.20 12.16
N LYS A 27 1.67 -2.34 12.08
CA LYS A 27 0.35 -2.72 11.58
C LYS A 27 0.41 -3.13 10.11
N ILE A 28 1.18 -2.39 9.31
CA ILE A 28 1.34 -2.70 7.89
C ILE A 28 1.96 -4.09 7.73
N LEU A 29 3.03 -4.37 8.46
CA LEU A 29 3.72 -5.66 8.37
C LEU A 29 2.85 -6.82 8.84
N ASN A 30 2.10 -6.62 9.93
CA ASN A 30 1.37 -7.72 10.56
C ASN A 30 -0.03 -7.92 10.02
N ASP A 31 -0.71 -6.84 9.59
CA ASP A 31 -2.10 -6.92 9.19
C ASP A 31 -2.34 -6.68 7.70
N VAL A 32 -1.55 -5.80 7.08
CA VAL A 32 -1.82 -5.38 5.71
C VAL A 32 -1.09 -6.27 4.69
N TYR A 33 0.19 -6.49 4.89
CA TYR A 33 0.96 -7.31 3.95
C TYR A 33 0.45 -8.74 3.80
N PRO A 34 -0.01 -9.41 4.87
CA PRO A 34 -0.63 -10.72 4.70
C PRO A 34 -1.87 -10.69 3.79
N ILE A 35 -2.66 -9.62 3.87
CA ILE A 35 -3.81 -9.45 2.98
C ILE A 35 -3.34 -9.34 1.53
N PHE A 36 -2.31 -8.52 1.28
CA PHE A 36 -1.77 -8.33 -0.07
C PHE A 36 -1.19 -9.62 -0.65
N ARG A 37 -0.49 -10.40 0.17
CA ARG A 37 0.08 -11.66 -0.31
C ARG A 37 -0.99 -12.63 -0.77
N ASN A 38 -2.14 -12.58 -0.14
CA ASN A 38 -3.26 -13.46 -0.50
C ASN A 38 -4.01 -12.92 -1.72
N ASN A 39 -4.43 -11.67 -1.68
CA ASN A 39 -5.15 -11.04 -2.81
C ASN A 39 -5.02 -9.52 -2.75
N PRO A 40 -4.18 -8.93 -3.60
CA PRO A 40 -3.99 -7.48 -3.58
C PRO A 40 -5.05 -6.68 -4.34
N PHE A 41 -6.01 -7.34 -4.97
CA PHE A 41 -6.96 -6.68 -5.86
C PHE A 41 -8.31 -6.39 -5.22
N PHE A 42 -8.76 -7.20 -4.29
CA PHE A 42 -10.10 -7.09 -3.73
C PHE A 42 -10.07 -7.15 -2.22
N GLY A 43 -10.86 -6.30 -1.60
CA GLY A 43 -11.01 -6.25 -0.16
C GLY A 43 -11.73 -4.98 0.24
N VAL A 44 -12.26 -4.96 1.47
CA VAL A 44 -13.09 -3.86 1.95
C VAL A 44 -12.32 -2.52 1.97
N ASN A 45 -11.01 -2.58 2.17
CA ASN A 45 -10.18 -1.38 2.25
C ASN A 45 -9.41 -1.10 0.96
N ILE A 46 -9.59 -1.90 -0.07
CA ILE A 46 -8.84 -1.81 -1.30
C ILE A 46 -9.67 -1.14 -2.38
N LYS A 47 -9.05 -0.20 -3.07
CA LYS A 47 -9.70 0.47 -4.21
C LYS A 47 -8.68 0.72 -5.30
N LYS A 48 -9.04 0.40 -6.53
CA LYS A 48 -8.23 0.73 -7.70
C LYS A 48 -8.50 2.17 -8.08
N LEU A 49 -7.45 2.95 -8.30
CA LEU A 49 -7.60 4.35 -8.70
C LEU A 49 -8.01 4.45 -10.16
N LYS A 50 -8.70 5.55 -10.50
CA LYS A 50 -9.21 5.78 -11.84
C LYS A 50 -8.40 6.86 -12.56
N GLY A 51 -8.62 6.98 -13.88
CA GLY A 51 -7.98 7.98 -14.71
C GLY A 51 -6.53 7.66 -14.96
N LYS A 52 -5.66 8.66 -14.87
CA LYS A 52 -4.23 8.46 -15.13
C LYS A 52 -3.51 7.63 -14.08
N TYR A 53 -4.20 7.34 -12.97
CA TYR A 53 -3.65 6.50 -11.91
C TYR A 53 -4.22 5.09 -11.93
N LYS A 54 -4.75 4.64 -13.05
CA LYS A 54 -5.47 3.37 -13.14
C LYS A 54 -4.67 2.13 -12.76
N GLU A 55 -3.36 2.22 -12.77
CA GLU A 55 -2.50 1.09 -12.39
C GLU A 55 -2.16 1.10 -10.90
N ILE A 56 -2.68 2.04 -10.13
CA ILE A 56 -2.37 2.20 -8.71
C ILE A 56 -3.56 1.78 -7.88
N TYR A 57 -3.27 1.02 -6.83
CA TYR A 57 -4.25 0.63 -5.82
C TYR A 57 -4.02 1.38 -4.54
N ARG A 58 -5.08 1.55 -3.77
CA ARG A 58 -5.05 2.19 -2.47
C ARG A 58 -5.59 1.23 -1.41
N PHE A 59 -4.87 1.13 -0.29
CA PHE A 59 -5.36 0.43 0.90
C PHE A 59 -5.59 1.45 2.01
N ARG A 60 -6.78 1.45 2.57
CA ARG A 60 -7.18 2.41 3.59
C ARG A 60 -6.82 1.89 4.98
N ILE A 61 -6.06 2.70 5.73
CA ILE A 61 -5.70 2.42 7.11
C ILE A 61 -6.14 3.63 7.95
N GLY A 62 -7.40 3.62 8.44
CA GLY A 62 -7.94 4.78 9.14
C GLY A 62 -7.86 6.04 8.28
N ASP A 63 -7.14 7.06 8.76
CA ASP A 63 -6.95 8.31 8.03
C ASP A 63 -5.78 8.26 7.07
N TYR A 64 -5.15 7.11 6.88
CA TYR A 64 -3.99 6.95 6.04
C TYR A 64 -4.32 6.15 4.79
N ARG A 65 -3.54 6.37 3.74
CA ARG A 65 -3.69 5.68 2.47
C ARG A 65 -2.34 5.11 2.06
N LEU A 66 -2.31 3.80 1.87
CA LEU A 66 -1.14 3.09 1.37
C LEU A 66 -1.34 2.84 -0.11
N PHE A 67 -0.37 3.28 -0.93
CA PHE A 67 -0.48 3.14 -2.39
C PHE A 67 0.48 2.06 -2.88
N TYR A 68 0.02 1.26 -3.83
CA TYR A 68 0.82 0.16 -4.34
C TYR A 68 0.42 -0.18 -5.77
N THR A 69 1.32 -0.85 -6.47
CA THR A 69 1.07 -1.41 -7.79
C THR A 69 1.33 -2.90 -7.74
N VAL A 70 0.80 -3.64 -8.71
CA VAL A 70 0.96 -5.09 -8.75
C VAL A 70 1.50 -5.49 -10.12
N ASN A 71 2.63 -6.20 -10.11
CA ASN A 71 3.14 -6.87 -11.30
C ASN A 71 2.63 -8.30 -11.27
N GLU A 72 1.63 -8.61 -12.09
CA GLU A 72 0.98 -9.91 -12.07
C GLU A 72 1.84 -11.00 -12.67
N ILE A 73 2.72 -10.64 -13.60
CA ILE A 73 3.58 -11.62 -14.26
C ILE A 73 4.62 -12.14 -13.27
N GLU A 74 5.27 -11.24 -12.54
CA GLU A 74 6.30 -11.62 -11.58
C GLU A 74 5.73 -11.86 -10.18
N ARG A 75 4.46 -11.56 -9.95
CA ARG A 75 3.80 -11.70 -8.66
C ARG A 75 4.48 -10.87 -7.58
N ILE A 76 4.72 -9.61 -7.90
CA ILE A 76 5.34 -8.66 -6.97
C ILE A 76 4.42 -7.47 -6.76
N ILE A 77 4.24 -7.09 -5.50
CA ILE A 77 3.49 -5.89 -5.11
C ILE A 77 4.51 -4.83 -4.70
N PHE A 78 4.50 -3.70 -5.39
CA PHE A 78 5.40 -2.58 -5.09
C PHE A 78 4.67 -1.57 -4.23
N ILE A 79 5.15 -1.36 -3.01
CA ILE A 79 4.58 -0.37 -2.10
C ILE A 79 5.24 0.96 -2.42
N ILE A 80 4.47 1.88 -2.99
CA ILE A 80 5.05 3.08 -3.58
C ILE A 80 4.95 4.32 -2.70
N ASN A 81 3.94 4.40 -1.84
CA ASN A 81 3.80 5.61 -1.03
C ASN A 81 2.81 5.38 0.11
N ILE A 82 2.87 6.29 1.11
CA ILE A 82 1.88 6.37 2.17
C ILE A 82 1.56 7.85 2.40
N GLU A 83 0.28 8.16 2.57
CA GLU A 83 -0.17 9.54 2.75
C GLU A 83 -1.22 9.62 3.84
N ASN A 84 -1.30 10.77 4.47
CA ASN A 84 -2.39 11.07 5.37
C ASN A 84 -3.55 11.62 4.53
N ARG A 85 -4.76 11.18 4.80
CA ARG A 85 -5.94 11.61 4.07
C ARG A 85 -6.11 13.12 4.03
N GLN A 86 -5.86 13.78 5.17
CA GLN A 86 -6.04 15.23 5.26
C GLN A 86 -5.09 15.98 4.33
N ASP A 87 -3.87 15.46 4.16
CA ASP A 87 -2.89 16.08 3.28
C ASP A 87 -3.27 15.93 1.81
N LEU A 88 -3.97 14.86 1.46
CA LEU A 88 -4.39 14.61 0.08
C LEU A 88 -5.48 15.58 -0.40
N TYR A 89 -6.24 16.14 0.52
CA TYR A 89 -7.38 16.97 0.19
C TYR A 89 -7.17 18.46 0.53
N LYS A 90 -5.94 18.85 0.74
CA LYS A 90 -5.63 20.27 0.95
C LYS A 90 -5.45 21.00 -0.36
#